data_62214c437cf9de97b938ac06ae088b84
#
_entry.id   62214c437cf9de97b938ac06ae088b84
#
_cell.length_a   1.000
_cell.length_b   1.000
_cell.length_c   1.000
_cell.angle_alpha   90.00
_cell.angle_beta   90.00
_cell.angle_gamma   90.00
#
_symmetry.space_group_name_H-M   'P 1'
#
loop_
_entity.id
_entity.type
_entity.pdbx_description
1 polymer ?
#
loop_
_entity_poly.entity_id
_entity_poly.type
_entity_poly.pdbx_seq_one_letter_code
_entity_poly.pdbx_strand_id
1 'polypeptide(L)'
;MTAATILVVDDERNILTSVSRALGLEGYDVEVAGSAEIALEKLAKQTFDAILLDVQLPGLDGLAMLDELRRLEITTPVIMMSGHASIEVAMEATRRGADDFIEKPIGSDRLALSLGRSLELRELQQENRELRRRYGPSDALLGNSPSMDRLRKQIDLAARSNATVLILGERGTGKELVAAAIHAGSTRAAGPLEKLNCAAVPEGLIESELFGHEAGAFTGATKRRRGKFERAHRGTLFLDEVGDMPPQMQAKLLRVLQEGEVERVGAASTVEVDVRVVAATNKSLEAEIEAGRFRADLFDRLNVVPLKVPALAEHVQDVPMLAEHFLSLACEMHERPGKRISEGAMRLLQAYPYPGNVRELRNLVERLVILTPDETITATEARALLPIDPGGSSGSYFRPETPLREMVEAVERDLITRALEFREGHVTKTATDLGLERSHLYKKMRALGIRKREAD
;
A
#
# COMPACT_ATOMS: atom_id res chain seq x y z
N MET A 1 1.02 27.96 18.47
CA MET A 1 1.93 27.57 17.37
C MET A 1 3.33 27.97 17.82
N THR A 2 4.27 27.04 17.87
CA THR A 2 5.70 27.37 18.11
C THR A 2 6.21 28.14 16.90
N ALA A 3 6.93 29.26 17.13
CA ALA A 3 7.51 30.02 16.05
C ALA A 3 8.51 29.15 15.28
N ALA A 4 8.51 29.24 13.94
CA ALA A 4 9.46 28.50 13.12
C ALA A 4 10.87 29.05 13.33
N THR A 5 11.86 28.15 13.44
CA THR A 5 13.26 28.52 13.74
C THR A 5 14.09 28.55 12.45
N ILE A 6 14.64 29.71 12.13
CA ILE A 6 15.39 29.98 10.90
C ILE A 6 16.87 30.15 11.20
N LEU A 7 17.73 29.44 10.46
CA LEU A 7 19.18 29.66 10.51
C LEU A 7 19.62 30.64 9.42
N VAL A 8 20.26 31.72 9.78
CA VAL A 8 20.82 32.72 8.84
C VAL A 8 22.33 32.59 8.84
N VAL A 9 22.92 32.34 7.67
CA VAL A 9 24.35 32.11 7.47
C VAL A 9 24.90 33.17 6.54
N ASP A 10 25.73 34.06 7.06
CA ASP A 10 26.33 35.17 6.34
C ASP A 10 27.55 35.66 7.10
N ASP A 11 28.63 36.06 6.46
CA ASP A 11 29.84 36.60 7.14
C ASP A 11 29.72 38.09 7.50
N GLU A 12 28.77 38.79 6.86
CA GLU A 12 28.51 40.19 7.10
C GLU A 12 27.59 40.42 8.31
N ARG A 13 28.11 40.92 9.42
CA ARG A 13 27.33 41.21 10.64
C ARG A 13 26.12 42.11 10.42
N ASN A 14 26.22 43.05 9.48
CA ASN A 14 25.13 43.98 9.17
C ASN A 14 23.94 43.22 8.52
N ILE A 15 24.22 42.26 7.67
CA ILE A 15 23.20 41.42 7.03
C ILE A 15 22.57 40.51 8.08
N LEU A 16 23.36 39.82 8.88
CA LEU A 16 22.85 38.99 9.98
C LEU A 16 21.91 39.79 10.90
N THR A 17 22.29 41.01 11.27
CA THR A 17 21.46 41.85 12.15
C THR A 17 20.18 42.31 11.48
N SER A 18 20.24 42.76 10.23
CA SER A 18 19.08 43.29 9.49
C SER A 18 18.09 42.20 9.16
N VAL A 19 18.58 41.04 8.68
CA VAL A 19 17.73 39.87 8.35
C VAL A 19 17.09 39.28 9.62
N SER A 20 17.87 39.12 10.70
CA SER A 20 17.32 38.61 11.97
C SER A 20 16.22 39.53 12.53
N ARG A 21 16.42 40.86 12.44
CA ARG A 21 15.39 41.83 12.86
C ARG A 21 14.13 41.74 11.99
N ALA A 22 14.31 41.66 10.68
CA ALA A 22 13.18 41.55 9.76
C ALA A 22 12.35 40.28 10.03
N LEU A 23 13.01 39.13 10.16
CA LEU A 23 12.36 37.86 10.47
C LEU A 23 11.72 37.81 11.86
N GLY A 24 12.38 38.41 12.85
CA GLY A 24 11.83 38.53 14.21
C GLY A 24 10.55 39.38 14.26
N LEU A 25 10.42 40.42 13.41
CA LEU A 25 9.19 41.20 13.28
C LEU A 25 8.03 40.38 12.65
N GLU A 26 8.33 39.41 11.78
CA GLU A 26 7.41 38.48 11.19
C GLU A 26 7.06 37.27 12.10
N GLY A 27 7.69 37.24 13.32
CA GLY A 27 7.37 36.22 14.32
C GLY A 27 8.20 34.95 14.24
N TYR A 28 9.30 34.91 13.50
CA TYR A 28 10.23 33.81 13.43
C TYR A 28 11.30 33.87 14.53
N ASP A 29 11.71 32.69 15.03
CA ASP A 29 12.90 32.56 15.86
C ASP A 29 14.12 32.44 14.94
N VAL A 30 15.17 33.27 15.23
CA VAL A 30 16.30 33.35 14.32
C VAL A 30 17.61 33.04 15.06
N GLU A 31 18.34 32.09 14.51
CA GLU A 31 19.75 31.86 14.86
C GLU A 31 20.69 32.27 13.72
N VAL A 32 21.86 32.74 14.08
CA VAL A 32 22.85 33.26 13.13
C VAL A 32 24.14 32.44 13.15
N ALA A 33 24.79 32.33 12.02
CA ALA A 33 26.11 31.73 11.87
C ALA A 33 26.97 32.64 10.96
N GLY A 34 28.20 32.96 11.33
CA GLY A 34 29.11 33.78 10.56
C GLY A 34 29.98 32.98 9.57
N SER A 35 29.82 31.68 9.50
CA SER A 35 30.49 30.80 8.53
C SER A 35 29.72 29.49 8.34
N ALA A 36 30.04 28.77 7.28
CA ALA A 36 29.46 27.47 6.98
C ALA A 36 29.76 26.41 8.06
N GLU A 37 30.98 26.45 8.65
CA GLU A 37 31.40 25.50 9.68
C GLU A 37 30.56 25.67 10.96
N ILE A 38 30.35 26.92 11.39
CA ILE A 38 29.51 27.24 12.56
C ILE A 38 28.06 26.80 12.29
N ALA A 39 27.56 26.99 11.07
CA ALA A 39 26.23 26.58 10.67
C ALA A 39 26.08 25.06 10.73
N LEU A 40 27.04 24.30 10.22
CA LEU A 40 27.05 22.83 10.27
C LEU A 40 27.12 22.30 11.71
N GLU A 41 27.91 22.95 12.58
CA GLU A 41 27.93 22.59 14.01
C GLU A 41 26.57 22.80 14.71
N LYS A 42 25.83 23.85 14.34
CA LYS A 42 24.51 24.14 14.87
C LYS A 42 23.49 23.09 14.34
N LEU A 43 23.53 22.80 13.05
CA LEU A 43 22.68 21.78 12.42
C LEU A 43 22.89 20.36 12.98
N ALA A 44 24.08 20.07 13.49
CA ALA A 44 24.37 18.82 14.19
C ALA A 44 23.72 18.73 15.59
N LYS A 45 23.40 19.90 16.22
CA LYS A 45 22.86 19.96 17.58
C LYS A 45 21.32 20.13 17.62
N GLN A 46 20.78 20.80 16.62
CA GLN A 46 19.35 21.11 16.54
C GLN A 46 18.83 21.16 15.11
N THR A 47 17.51 21.07 14.94
CA THR A 47 16.84 21.16 13.65
C THR A 47 16.34 22.58 13.40
N PHE A 48 16.38 23.02 12.15
CA PHE A 48 15.86 24.30 11.70
C PHE A 48 14.74 24.08 10.68
N ASP A 49 13.81 25.03 10.59
CA ASP A 49 12.70 24.97 9.67
C ASP A 49 13.07 25.49 8.28
N ALA A 50 14.00 26.44 8.19
CA ALA A 50 14.63 26.86 6.94
C ALA A 50 16.03 27.40 7.20
N ILE A 51 16.86 27.48 6.15
CA ILE A 51 18.20 28.03 6.15
C ILE A 51 18.27 29.13 5.10
N LEU A 52 18.70 30.34 5.53
CA LEU A 52 19.11 31.40 4.61
C LEU A 52 20.62 31.35 4.53
N LEU A 53 21.17 31.14 3.34
CA LEU A 53 22.59 30.84 3.15
C LEU A 53 23.22 31.77 2.12
N ASP A 54 24.22 32.53 2.54
CA ASP A 54 24.99 33.31 1.59
C ASP A 54 25.82 32.42 0.66
N VAL A 55 25.90 32.82 -0.60
CA VAL A 55 26.74 32.14 -1.61
C VAL A 55 28.22 32.36 -1.29
N GLN A 56 28.59 33.58 -0.89
CA GLN A 56 29.99 33.97 -0.64
C GLN A 56 30.30 33.93 0.85
N LEU A 57 30.86 32.83 1.31
CA LEU A 57 31.32 32.66 2.68
C LEU A 57 32.85 32.44 2.73
N PRO A 58 33.53 32.89 3.77
CA PRO A 58 34.95 32.59 3.95
C PRO A 58 35.15 31.12 4.34
N GLY A 59 36.16 30.48 3.76
CA GLY A 59 36.43 29.05 3.99
C GLY A 59 35.60 28.14 3.10
N LEU A 60 34.61 27.46 3.65
CA LEU A 60 33.64 26.69 2.90
C LEU A 60 32.59 27.63 2.31
N ASP A 61 32.50 27.72 0.96
CA ASP A 61 31.50 28.57 0.32
C ASP A 61 30.07 28.02 0.47
N GLY A 62 29.06 28.89 0.23
CA GLY A 62 27.67 28.51 0.44
C GLY A 62 27.19 27.40 -0.50
N LEU A 63 27.70 27.32 -1.73
CA LEU A 63 27.34 26.25 -2.66
C LEU A 63 27.93 24.90 -2.21
N ALA A 64 29.17 24.90 -1.73
CA ALA A 64 29.79 23.70 -1.16
C ALA A 64 29.13 23.28 0.16
N MET A 65 28.68 24.24 1.00
CA MET A 65 27.85 23.91 2.16
C MET A 65 26.51 23.29 1.76
N LEU A 66 25.85 23.76 0.71
CA LEU A 66 24.61 23.18 0.20
C LEU A 66 24.81 21.72 -0.25
N ASP A 67 25.91 21.44 -0.97
CA ASP A 67 26.27 20.07 -1.36
C ASP A 67 26.48 19.17 -0.14
N GLU A 68 27.15 19.68 0.91
CA GLU A 68 27.37 18.95 2.15
C GLU A 68 26.06 18.68 2.91
N LEU A 69 25.13 19.62 2.95
CA LEU A 69 23.80 19.43 3.52
C LEU A 69 23.04 18.29 2.82
N ARG A 70 23.09 18.25 1.49
CA ARG A 70 22.43 17.20 0.70
C ARG A 70 23.12 15.85 0.86
N ARG A 71 24.47 15.82 0.99
CA ARG A 71 25.25 14.61 1.30
C ARG A 71 24.90 14.02 2.67
N LEU A 72 24.62 14.88 3.65
CA LEU A 72 24.18 14.48 5.00
C LEU A 72 22.67 14.18 5.08
N GLU A 73 21.98 14.13 3.95
CA GLU A 73 20.52 13.90 3.84
C GLU A 73 19.68 14.93 4.62
N ILE A 74 20.21 16.11 4.88
CA ILE A 74 19.48 17.22 5.50
C ILE A 74 18.54 17.81 4.45
N THR A 75 17.23 17.63 4.66
CA THR A 75 16.17 18.06 3.74
C THR A 75 15.57 19.42 4.09
N THR A 76 16.16 20.14 5.05
CA THR A 76 15.72 21.50 5.41
C THR A 76 15.79 22.40 4.19
N PRO A 77 14.73 23.22 3.91
CA PRO A 77 14.72 24.17 2.82
C PRO A 77 15.88 25.15 2.94
N VAL A 78 16.57 25.37 1.82
CA VAL A 78 17.70 26.32 1.73
C VAL A 78 17.37 27.41 0.72
N ILE A 79 17.34 28.65 1.17
CA ILE A 79 17.20 29.84 0.34
C ILE A 79 18.57 30.49 0.24
N MET A 80 19.12 30.54 -0.96
CA MET A 80 20.44 31.13 -1.21
C MET A 80 20.33 32.66 -1.31
N MET A 81 21.31 33.37 -0.73
CA MET A 81 21.45 34.83 -0.80
C MET A 81 22.71 35.19 -1.55
N SER A 82 22.70 36.23 -2.40
CA SER A 82 23.90 36.66 -3.11
C SER A 82 23.91 38.16 -3.43
N GLY A 83 25.04 38.79 -3.30
CA GLY A 83 25.26 40.17 -3.71
C GLY A 83 25.52 40.37 -5.21
N HIS A 84 25.81 39.28 -5.94
CA HIS A 84 26.01 39.27 -7.38
C HIS A 84 25.11 38.18 -7.98
N ALA A 85 23.87 38.53 -8.23
CA ALA A 85 22.90 37.62 -8.83
C ALA A 85 23.14 37.53 -10.34
N SER A 86 24.01 36.61 -10.78
CA SER A 86 23.98 36.18 -12.16
C SER A 86 22.93 35.04 -12.28
N ILE A 87 22.22 34.97 -13.41
CA ILE A 87 21.28 33.89 -13.73
C ILE A 87 21.99 32.52 -13.60
N GLU A 88 23.28 32.47 -13.90
CA GLU A 88 24.10 31.28 -13.83
C GLU A 88 24.26 30.74 -12.38
N VAL A 89 24.51 31.62 -11.41
CA VAL A 89 24.64 31.27 -9.98
C VAL A 89 23.30 30.79 -9.42
N ALA A 90 22.20 31.45 -9.76
CA ALA A 90 20.86 31.04 -9.35
C ALA A 90 20.48 29.66 -9.93
N MET A 91 20.79 29.41 -11.21
CA MET A 91 20.57 28.13 -11.85
C MET A 91 21.43 27.01 -11.23
N GLU A 92 22.69 27.31 -10.88
CA GLU A 92 23.57 26.35 -10.25
C GLU A 92 23.12 26.02 -8.84
N ALA A 93 22.72 27.00 -8.03
CA ALA A 93 22.13 26.79 -6.70
C ALA A 93 20.89 25.87 -6.76
N THR A 94 19.95 26.17 -7.67
CA THR A 94 18.75 25.34 -7.88
C THR A 94 19.10 23.92 -8.31
N ARG A 95 20.10 23.74 -9.19
CA ARG A 95 20.55 22.41 -9.63
C ARG A 95 21.16 21.59 -8.50
N ARG A 96 21.83 22.24 -7.54
CA ARG A 96 22.40 21.61 -6.33
C ARG A 96 21.35 21.40 -5.23
N GLY A 97 20.11 21.83 -5.43
CA GLY A 97 18.98 21.57 -4.54
C GLY A 97 18.65 22.73 -3.58
N ALA A 98 18.98 23.97 -3.93
CA ALA A 98 18.40 25.14 -3.27
C ALA A 98 16.91 25.27 -3.63
N ASP A 99 16.09 25.66 -2.65
CA ASP A 99 14.64 25.81 -2.82
C ASP A 99 14.28 27.17 -3.43
N ASP A 100 15.08 28.21 -3.17
CA ASP A 100 14.91 29.54 -3.76
C ASP A 100 16.23 30.33 -3.73
N PHE A 101 16.23 31.51 -4.38
CA PHE A 101 17.38 32.39 -4.47
C PHE A 101 16.96 33.86 -4.33
N ILE A 102 17.64 34.60 -3.47
CA ILE A 102 17.37 36.02 -3.18
C ILE A 102 18.61 36.86 -3.44
N GLU A 103 18.44 37.93 -4.22
CA GLU A 103 19.50 38.93 -4.45
C GLU A 103 19.59 39.95 -3.31
N LYS A 104 20.80 40.25 -2.87
CA LYS A 104 21.09 41.35 -1.95
C LYS A 104 21.08 42.69 -2.73
N PRO A 105 20.50 43.80 -2.19
CA PRO A 105 19.94 43.94 -0.85
C PRO A 105 18.60 43.25 -0.64
N ILE A 106 18.45 42.53 0.47
CA ILE A 106 17.30 41.69 0.76
C ILE A 106 16.13 42.57 1.21
N GLY A 107 15.10 42.64 0.36
CA GLY A 107 13.83 43.30 0.71
C GLY A 107 13.00 42.41 1.65
N SER A 108 12.44 43.00 2.72
CA SER A 108 11.63 42.28 3.72
C SER A 108 10.47 41.47 3.06
N ASP A 109 9.75 42.09 2.12
CA ASP A 109 8.59 41.46 1.45
C ASP A 109 8.99 40.23 0.62
N ARG A 110 10.13 40.32 -0.10
CA ARG A 110 10.64 39.22 -0.92
C ARG A 110 11.15 38.07 -0.02
N LEU A 111 11.80 38.40 1.06
CA LEU A 111 12.26 37.41 2.06
C LEU A 111 11.08 36.70 2.70
N ALA A 112 10.08 37.43 3.18
CA ALA A 112 8.87 36.84 3.78
C ALA A 112 8.11 35.95 2.80
N LEU A 113 7.99 36.38 1.52
CA LEU A 113 7.32 35.58 0.48
C LEU A 113 8.07 34.29 0.17
N SER A 114 9.40 34.36 -0.03
CA SER A 114 10.21 33.17 -0.34
C SER A 114 10.22 32.19 0.82
N LEU A 115 10.41 32.67 2.04
CA LEU A 115 10.41 31.85 3.26
C LEU A 115 9.03 31.22 3.51
N GLY A 116 7.96 32.01 3.39
CA GLY A 116 6.59 31.50 3.56
C GLY A 116 6.27 30.35 2.59
N ARG A 117 6.63 30.48 1.30
CA ARG A 117 6.46 29.43 0.29
C ARG A 117 7.26 28.17 0.64
N SER A 118 8.51 28.32 1.05
CA SER A 118 9.37 27.17 1.38
C SER A 118 8.88 26.43 2.63
N LEU A 119 8.39 27.15 3.64
CA LEU A 119 7.81 26.57 4.85
C LEU A 119 6.47 25.88 4.57
N GLU A 120 5.57 26.50 3.82
CA GLU A 120 4.28 25.91 3.41
C GLU A 120 4.48 24.61 2.62
N LEU A 121 5.41 24.61 1.66
CA LEU A 121 5.72 23.41 0.89
C LEU A 121 6.26 22.29 1.78
N ARG A 122 7.11 22.62 2.76
CA ARG A 122 7.64 21.68 3.74
C ARG A 122 6.53 21.12 4.63
N GLU A 123 5.65 21.95 5.13
CA GLU A 123 4.51 21.55 5.96
C GLU A 123 3.59 20.60 5.19
N LEU A 124 3.22 20.94 3.95
CA LEU A 124 2.44 20.07 3.06
C LEU A 124 3.15 18.74 2.76
N GLN A 125 4.47 18.76 2.57
CA GLN A 125 5.23 17.52 2.37
C GLN A 125 5.29 16.68 3.65
N GLN A 126 5.41 17.30 4.81
CA GLN A 126 5.42 16.63 6.10
C GLN A 126 4.04 16.05 6.42
N GLU A 127 2.97 16.82 6.23
CA GLU A 127 1.60 16.35 6.36
C GLU A 127 1.32 15.18 5.39
N ASN A 128 1.77 15.29 4.15
CA ASN A 128 1.65 14.19 3.18
C ASN A 128 2.44 12.94 3.62
N ARG A 129 3.64 13.11 4.21
CA ARG A 129 4.41 11.99 4.78
C ARG A 129 3.70 11.38 6.00
N GLU A 130 3.11 12.20 6.87
CA GLU A 130 2.33 11.74 8.03
C GLU A 130 1.03 11.07 7.61
N LEU A 131 0.31 11.63 6.64
CA LEU A 131 -0.86 11.00 6.04
C LEU A 131 -0.49 9.68 5.35
N ARG A 132 0.64 9.62 4.64
CA ARG A 132 1.15 8.37 4.08
C ARG A 132 1.58 7.37 5.16
N ARG A 133 2.07 7.80 6.31
CA ARG A 133 2.36 6.93 7.45
C ARG A 133 1.08 6.45 8.14
N ARG A 134 0.05 7.31 8.26
CA ARG A 134 -1.24 6.96 8.88
C ARG A 134 -2.17 6.19 7.95
N TYR A 135 -2.19 6.52 6.67
CA TYR A 135 -3.12 6.00 5.66
C TYR A 135 -2.43 5.37 4.45
N GLY A 136 -1.12 5.51 4.31
CA GLY A 136 -0.32 4.82 3.30
C GLY A 136 -0.14 3.35 3.68
N PRO A 137 0.22 2.50 2.73
CA PRO A 137 0.56 1.13 3.04
C PRO A 137 1.80 1.13 3.95
N SER A 138 1.59 1.07 5.26
CA SER A 138 2.55 0.63 6.28
C SER A 138 2.97 -0.83 6.02
N ASP A 139 2.64 -1.34 4.88
CA ASP A 139 2.67 -2.74 4.55
C ASP A 139 3.90 -3.00 3.68
N ALA A 140 5.06 -3.08 4.31
CA ALA A 140 6.12 -3.92 3.77
C ALA A 140 5.50 -5.30 3.50
N LEU A 141 5.90 -5.97 2.42
CA LEU A 141 5.53 -7.36 2.15
C LEU A 141 6.03 -8.23 3.32
N LEU A 142 5.19 -8.32 4.37
CA LEU A 142 5.48 -9.07 5.58
C LEU A 142 5.37 -10.57 5.31
N GLY A 143 6.17 -11.36 6.01
CA GLY A 143 6.21 -12.82 5.91
C GLY A 143 7.64 -13.32 5.85
N ASN A 144 7.95 -14.38 6.59
CA ASN A 144 9.28 -15.02 6.64
C ASN A 144 9.24 -16.43 6.04
N SER A 145 8.12 -16.80 5.44
CA SER A 145 7.97 -18.10 4.79
C SER A 145 8.83 -18.22 3.53
N PRO A 146 9.24 -19.44 3.15
CA PRO A 146 9.98 -19.68 1.91
C PRO A 146 9.24 -19.25 0.65
N SER A 147 7.90 -19.23 0.66
CA SER A 147 7.08 -18.72 -0.45
C SER A 147 7.19 -17.21 -0.59
N MET A 148 7.17 -16.47 0.53
CA MET A 148 7.37 -15.02 0.55
C MET A 148 8.79 -14.61 0.19
N ASP A 149 9.80 -15.38 0.61
CA ASP A 149 11.19 -15.13 0.20
C ASP A 149 11.41 -15.33 -1.31
N ARG A 150 10.79 -16.35 -1.88
CA ARG A 150 10.80 -16.54 -3.35
C ARG A 150 10.12 -15.39 -4.07
N LEU A 151 8.97 -14.94 -3.58
CA LEU A 151 8.25 -13.80 -4.13
C LEU A 151 9.11 -12.52 -4.10
N ARG A 152 9.77 -12.20 -2.96
CA ARG A 152 10.67 -11.03 -2.87
C ARG A 152 11.80 -11.08 -3.89
N LYS A 153 12.46 -12.25 -4.04
CA LYS A 153 13.51 -12.42 -5.06
C LYS A 153 12.99 -12.20 -6.49
N GLN A 154 11.78 -12.66 -6.78
CA GLN A 154 11.15 -12.43 -8.09
C GLN A 154 10.78 -10.95 -8.28
N ILE A 155 10.31 -10.26 -7.24
CA ILE A 155 10.04 -8.82 -7.24
C ILE A 155 11.32 -8.04 -7.54
N ASP A 156 12.43 -8.35 -6.86
CA ASP A 156 13.72 -7.67 -7.06
C ASP A 156 14.24 -7.84 -8.50
N LEU A 157 14.09 -9.02 -9.08
CA LEU A 157 14.45 -9.27 -10.48
C LEU A 157 13.53 -8.50 -11.45
N ALA A 158 12.23 -8.55 -11.22
CA ALA A 158 11.25 -7.83 -12.02
C ALA A 158 11.45 -6.31 -11.95
N ALA A 159 11.77 -5.78 -10.77
CA ALA A 159 11.95 -4.35 -10.54
C ALA A 159 13.08 -3.76 -11.41
N ARG A 160 14.17 -4.48 -11.61
CA ARG A 160 15.33 -4.05 -12.41
C ARG A 160 15.04 -3.97 -13.92
N SER A 161 13.95 -4.57 -14.39
CA SER A 161 13.52 -4.56 -15.78
C SER A 161 12.45 -3.49 -16.02
N ASN A 162 12.38 -2.96 -17.24
CA ASN A 162 11.26 -2.12 -17.70
C ASN A 162 10.10 -2.92 -18.32
N ALA A 163 10.21 -4.26 -18.34
CA ALA A 163 9.17 -5.13 -18.90
C ALA A 163 7.84 -5.00 -18.12
N THR A 164 6.75 -5.27 -18.82
CA THR A 164 5.43 -5.39 -18.22
C THR A 164 5.39 -6.57 -17.26
N VAL A 165 4.76 -6.39 -16.10
CA VAL A 165 4.62 -7.42 -15.07
C VAL A 165 3.15 -7.75 -14.89
N LEU A 166 2.81 -9.03 -14.92
CA LEU A 166 1.46 -9.53 -14.62
C LEU A 166 1.47 -10.23 -13.26
N ILE A 167 0.77 -9.64 -12.29
CA ILE A 167 0.66 -10.16 -10.93
C ILE A 167 -0.62 -11.01 -10.83
N LEU A 168 -0.45 -12.30 -10.60
CA LEU A 168 -1.51 -13.28 -10.43
C LEU A 168 -1.67 -13.62 -8.95
N GLY A 169 -2.90 -13.69 -8.46
CA GLY A 169 -3.16 -14.08 -7.07
C GLY A 169 -4.59 -13.82 -6.66
N GLU A 170 -5.05 -14.53 -5.65
CA GLU A 170 -6.40 -14.41 -5.11
C GLU A 170 -6.69 -13.00 -4.58
N ARG A 171 -7.97 -12.70 -4.34
CA ARG A 171 -8.37 -11.44 -3.70
C ARG A 171 -7.79 -11.34 -2.29
N GLY A 172 -7.27 -10.16 -1.95
CA GLY A 172 -6.76 -9.90 -0.60
C GLY A 172 -5.36 -10.43 -0.29
N THR A 173 -4.62 -10.97 -1.27
CA THR A 173 -3.23 -11.45 -1.09
C THR A 173 -2.17 -10.35 -1.06
N GLY A 174 -2.53 -9.09 -1.35
CA GLY A 174 -1.57 -7.98 -1.34
C GLY A 174 -0.93 -7.68 -2.71
N LYS A 175 -1.60 -7.97 -3.83
CA LYS A 175 -1.10 -7.66 -5.19
C LYS A 175 -0.68 -6.19 -5.36
N GLU A 176 -1.40 -5.26 -4.73
CA GLU A 176 -1.07 -3.84 -4.75
C GLU A 176 0.27 -3.53 -4.08
N LEU A 177 0.60 -4.22 -2.98
CA LEU A 177 1.90 -4.09 -2.28
C LEU A 177 3.05 -4.62 -3.13
N VAL A 178 2.81 -5.72 -3.85
CA VAL A 178 3.77 -6.26 -4.82
C VAL A 178 4.05 -5.24 -5.92
N ALA A 179 3.02 -4.60 -6.47
CA ALA A 179 3.19 -3.55 -7.49
C ALA A 179 3.95 -2.33 -6.93
N ALA A 180 3.66 -1.90 -5.71
CA ALA A 180 4.38 -0.83 -5.03
C ALA A 180 5.86 -1.18 -4.80
N ALA A 181 6.16 -2.42 -4.39
CA ALA A 181 7.52 -2.90 -4.20
C ALA A 181 8.31 -2.97 -5.52
N ILE A 182 7.67 -3.42 -6.61
CA ILE A 182 8.27 -3.41 -7.96
C ILE A 182 8.62 -1.98 -8.40
N HIS A 183 7.71 -1.02 -8.18
CA HIS A 183 7.96 0.38 -8.51
C HIS A 183 9.11 0.95 -7.68
N ALA A 184 9.08 0.76 -6.36
CA ALA A 184 10.10 1.27 -5.44
C ALA A 184 11.52 0.72 -5.72
N GLY A 185 11.64 -0.54 -6.16
CA GLY A 185 12.92 -1.16 -6.55
C GLY A 185 13.35 -0.88 -8.00
N SER A 186 12.58 -0.09 -8.77
CA SER A 186 12.83 0.15 -10.18
C SER A 186 13.65 1.41 -10.44
N THR A 187 14.17 1.54 -11.67
CA THR A 187 14.80 2.78 -12.16
C THR A 187 13.84 3.96 -12.24
N ARG A 188 12.53 3.71 -12.10
CA ARG A 188 11.45 4.69 -12.15
C ARG A 188 10.90 5.05 -10.76
N ALA A 189 11.57 4.65 -9.67
CA ALA A 189 11.14 4.88 -8.29
C ALA A 189 10.93 6.36 -7.93
N ALA A 190 11.69 7.26 -8.57
CA ALA A 190 11.51 8.71 -8.41
C ALA A 190 10.30 9.28 -9.18
N GLY A 191 9.75 8.52 -10.15
CA GLY A 191 8.58 8.90 -10.93
C GLY A 191 7.26 8.59 -10.22
N PRO A 192 6.13 8.99 -10.82
CA PRO A 192 4.82 8.72 -10.24
C PRO A 192 4.45 7.23 -10.30
N LEU A 193 3.77 6.74 -9.24
CA LEU A 193 3.04 5.47 -9.25
C LEU A 193 1.53 5.80 -9.30
N GLU A 194 0.95 5.74 -10.51
CA GLU A 194 -0.49 5.87 -10.68
C GLU A 194 -1.17 4.51 -10.57
N LYS A 195 -2.34 4.49 -9.94
CA LYS A 195 -3.11 3.26 -9.71
C LYS A 195 -4.51 3.40 -10.27
N LEU A 196 -5.03 2.32 -10.87
CA LEU A 196 -6.42 2.21 -11.30
C LEU A 196 -6.92 0.79 -11.01
N ASN A 197 -8.04 0.68 -10.33
CA ASN A 197 -8.75 -0.57 -10.21
C ASN A 197 -9.85 -0.64 -11.27
N CYS A 198 -9.71 -1.56 -12.24
CA CYS A 198 -10.60 -1.68 -13.39
C CYS A 198 -12.02 -2.13 -13.00
N ALA A 199 -12.17 -2.87 -11.91
CA ALA A 199 -13.48 -3.30 -11.40
C ALA A 199 -14.22 -2.21 -10.61
N ALA A 200 -13.50 -1.23 -10.05
CA ALA A 200 -14.09 -0.19 -9.21
C ALA A 200 -14.63 1.00 -10.00
N VAL A 201 -14.19 1.19 -11.24
CA VAL A 201 -14.59 2.32 -12.09
C VAL A 201 -15.77 1.89 -12.97
N PRO A 202 -16.87 2.67 -13.00
CA PRO A 202 -17.99 2.42 -13.92
C PRO A 202 -17.51 2.36 -15.39
N GLU A 203 -18.07 1.44 -16.16
CA GLU A 203 -17.66 1.18 -17.57
C GLU A 203 -17.64 2.46 -18.43
N GLY A 204 -18.62 3.35 -18.27
CA GLY A 204 -18.68 4.62 -19.00
C GLY A 204 -17.64 5.67 -18.59
N LEU A 205 -16.90 5.45 -17.50
CA LEU A 205 -15.89 6.41 -17.00
C LEU A 205 -14.46 5.87 -17.12
N ILE A 206 -14.29 4.56 -17.27
CA ILE A 206 -12.96 3.94 -17.28
C ILE A 206 -12.08 4.47 -18.41
N GLU A 207 -12.67 4.76 -19.56
CA GLU A 207 -11.97 5.34 -20.71
C GLU A 207 -11.40 6.73 -20.38
N SER A 208 -12.25 7.60 -19.84
CA SER A 208 -11.87 8.96 -19.42
C SER A 208 -10.84 8.96 -18.28
N GLU A 209 -10.92 8.03 -17.34
CA GLU A 209 -9.92 7.90 -16.26
C GLU A 209 -8.58 7.42 -16.80
N LEU A 210 -8.54 6.42 -17.68
CA LEU A 210 -7.29 5.88 -18.24
C LEU A 210 -6.61 6.84 -19.22
N PHE A 211 -7.38 7.34 -20.21
CA PHE A 211 -6.82 8.05 -21.35
C PHE A 211 -7.02 9.57 -21.28
N GLY A 212 -7.93 10.05 -20.40
CA GLY A 212 -8.28 11.47 -20.30
C GLY A 212 -9.34 11.89 -21.31
N HIS A 213 -9.78 13.14 -21.22
CA HIS A 213 -10.76 13.71 -22.13
C HIS A 213 -10.50 15.19 -22.40
N GLU A 214 -10.94 15.64 -23.57
CA GLU A 214 -11.02 17.05 -23.90
C GLU A 214 -12.36 17.66 -23.42
N ALA A 215 -12.39 18.98 -23.28
CA ALA A 215 -13.62 19.69 -22.94
C ALA A 215 -14.70 19.43 -24.00
N GLY A 216 -15.92 19.06 -23.59
CA GLY A 216 -17.03 18.76 -24.51
C GLY A 216 -17.06 17.31 -25.03
N ALA A 217 -16.16 16.45 -24.65
CA ALA A 217 -16.08 15.07 -25.14
C ALA A 217 -17.33 14.22 -24.82
N PHE A 218 -18.00 14.51 -23.71
CA PHE A 218 -19.28 13.88 -23.31
C PHE A 218 -20.09 14.83 -22.41
N THR A 219 -21.34 14.49 -22.12
CA THR A 219 -22.21 15.26 -21.22
C THR A 219 -21.62 15.30 -19.81
N GLY A 220 -21.15 16.49 -19.38
CA GLY A 220 -20.44 16.70 -18.11
C GLY A 220 -18.94 16.98 -18.24
N ALA A 221 -18.32 16.80 -19.41
CA ALA A 221 -16.92 17.14 -19.66
C ALA A 221 -16.72 18.67 -19.83
N THR A 222 -16.82 19.43 -18.74
CA THR A 222 -16.72 20.90 -18.77
C THR A 222 -15.29 21.40 -18.95
N LYS A 223 -14.28 20.60 -18.58
CA LYS A 223 -12.86 20.94 -18.65
C LYS A 223 -12.06 19.75 -19.16
N ARG A 224 -10.93 20.03 -19.80
CA ARG A 224 -9.93 19.01 -20.16
C ARG A 224 -9.38 18.35 -18.92
N ARG A 225 -9.24 17.02 -18.92
CA ARG A 225 -8.63 16.23 -17.83
C ARG A 225 -7.59 15.25 -18.37
N ARG A 226 -6.41 15.23 -17.76
CA ARG A 226 -5.37 14.25 -18.07
C ARG A 226 -5.74 12.88 -17.53
N GLY A 227 -5.53 11.83 -18.33
CA GLY A 227 -5.73 10.45 -17.93
C GLY A 227 -4.60 9.90 -17.07
N LYS A 228 -4.80 8.68 -16.55
CA LYS A 228 -3.81 7.94 -15.74
C LYS A 228 -2.51 7.71 -16.51
N PHE A 229 -2.54 7.39 -17.79
CA PHE A 229 -1.35 7.23 -18.61
C PHE A 229 -0.50 8.50 -18.70
N GLU A 230 -1.12 9.65 -18.92
CA GLU A 230 -0.40 10.93 -18.96
C GLU A 230 0.21 11.29 -17.59
N ARG A 231 -0.53 10.98 -16.50
CA ARG A 231 -0.06 11.25 -15.13
C ARG A 231 1.06 10.31 -14.71
N ALA A 232 1.07 9.08 -15.25
CA ALA A 232 2.11 8.09 -15.02
C ALA A 232 3.36 8.30 -15.89
N HIS A 233 3.42 9.35 -16.71
CA HIS A 233 4.57 9.58 -17.61
C HIS A 233 5.91 9.57 -16.86
N ARG A 234 6.89 8.81 -17.37
CA ARG A 234 8.20 8.50 -16.75
C ARG A 234 8.12 7.78 -15.39
N GLY A 235 6.96 7.20 -15.10
CA GLY A 235 6.71 6.44 -13.88
C GLY A 235 6.14 5.06 -14.18
N THR A 236 5.23 4.62 -13.30
CA THR A 236 4.58 3.31 -13.38
C THR A 236 3.06 3.46 -13.29
N LEU A 237 2.32 2.75 -14.14
CA LEU A 237 0.87 2.60 -14.03
C LEU A 237 0.55 1.18 -13.54
N PHE A 238 -0.12 1.10 -12.41
CA PHE A 238 -0.65 -0.13 -11.86
C PHE A 238 -2.13 -0.29 -12.22
N LEU A 239 -2.45 -1.37 -12.95
CA LEU A 239 -3.81 -1.75 -13.35
C LEU A 239 -4.24 -2.95 -12.50
N ASP A 240 -5.09 -2.69 -11.50
CA ASP A 240 -5.64 -3.75 -10.66
C ASP A 240 -6.90 -4.33 -11.30
N GLU A 241 -7.10 -5.64 -11.14
CA GLU A 241 -8.21 -6.44 -11.70
C GLU A 241 -8.38 -6.21 -13.21
N VAL A 242 -7.28 -6.31 -13.97
CA VAL A 242 -7.27 -6.10 -15.42
C VAL A 242 -8.19 -7.07 -16.18
N GLY A 243 -8.45 -8.26 -15.61
CA GLY A 243 -9.40 -9.23 -16.15
C GLY A 243 -10.87 -8.78 -16.10
N ASP A 244 -11.18 -7.67 -15.44
CA ASP A 244 -12.50 -7.03 -15.41
C ASP A 244 -12.62 -5.88 -16.42
N MET A 245 -11.58 -5.62 -17.22
CA MET A 245 -11.56 -4.52 -18.19
C MET A 245 -12.52 -4.81 -19.37
N PRO A 246 -13.39 -3.84 -19.73
CA PRO A 246 -14.29 -4.01 -20.88
C PRO A 246 -13.53 -4.25 -22.19
N PRO A 247 -14.05 -5.07 -23.13
CA PRO A 247 -13.35 -5.43 -24.37
C PRO A 247 -12.91 -4.26 -25.23
N GLN A 248 -13.68 -3.17 -25.27
CA GLN A 248 -13.30 -1.95 -26.00
C GLN A 248 -12.06 -1.28 -25.41
N MET A 249 -11.93 -1.30 -24.08
CA MET A 249 -10.78 -0.74 -23.37
C MET A 249 -9.54 -1.62 -23.52
N GLN A 250 -9.71 -2.91 -23.63
CA GLN A 250 -8.61 -3.84 -23.89
C GLN A 250 -7.91 -3.52 -25.23
N ALA A 251 -8.67 -3.19 -26.28
CA ALA A 251 -8.10 -2.80 -27.56
C ALA A 251 -7.31 -1.48 -27.49
N LYS A 252 -7.84 -0.49 -26.77
CA LYS A 252 -7.15 0.80 -26.56
C LYS A 252 -5.90 0.64 -25.70
N LEU A 253 -5.96 -0.17 -24.63
CA LEU A 253 -4.80 -0.48 -23.81
C LEU A 253 -3.70 -1.14 -24.62
N LEU A 254 -4.04 -2.12 -25.44
CA LEU A 254 -3.08 -2.80 -26.33
C LEU A 254 -2.35 -1.81 -27.23
N ARG A 255 -3.09 -0.86 -27.83
CA ARG A 255 -2.51 0.17 -28.69
C ARG A 255 -1.51 1.04 -27.93
N VAL A 256 -1.85 1.50 -26.72
CA VAL A 256 -0.92 2.28 -25.89
C VAL A 256 0.33 1.48 -25.51
N LEU A 257 0.18 0.19 -25.20
CA LEU A 257 1.31 -0.69 -24.88
C LEU A 257 2.24 -0.97 -26.07
N GLN A 258 1.74 -0.84 -27.30
CA GLN A 258 2.49 -1.09 -28.53
C GLN A 258 3.14 0.18 -29.07
N GLU A 259 2.37 1.28 -29.12
CA GLU A 259 2.75 2.54 -29.79
C GLU A 259 3.36 3.56 -28.82
N GLY A 260 3.08 3.46 -27.51
CA GLY A 260 3.50 4.47 -26.54
C GLY A 260 2.72 5.79 -26.64
N GLU A 261 1.57 5.77 -27.29
CA GLU A 261 0.75 6.95 -27.53
C GLU A 261 -0.65 6.80 -26.93
N VAL A 262 -1.18 7.89 -26.40
CA VAL A 262 -2.52 7.96 -25.81
C VAL A 262 -3.38 8.94 -26.61
N GLU A 263 -4.56 8.49 -27.01
CA GLU A 263 -5.62 9.32 -27.59
C GLU A 263 -6.66 9.64 -26.52
N ARG A 264 -6.87 10.95 -26.22
CA ARG A 264 -7.90 11.36 -25.27
C ARG A 264 -9.29 11.21 -25.88
N VAL A 265 -10.29 11.01 -25.04
CA VAL A 265 -11.69 11.00 -25.50
C VAL A 265 -12.04 12.38 -26.10
N GLY A 266 -12.50 12.38 -27.35
CA GLY A 266 -12.84 13.61 -28.09
C GLY A 266 -11.66 14.40 -28.64
N ALA A 267 -10.42 13.87 -28.57
CA ALA A 267 -9.26 14.50 -29.19
C ALA A 267 -9.05 14.02 -30.64
N ALA A 268 -8.41 14.86 -31.44
CA ALA A 268 -7.97 14.52 -32.80
C ALA A 268 -6.45 14.22 -32.85
N SER A 269 -5.74 14.31 -31.74
CA SER A 269 -4.29 14.11 -31.65
C SER A 269 -3.91 13.18 -30.52
N THR A 270 -2.85 12.40 -30.72
CA THR A 270 -2.23 11.54 -29.73
C THR A 270 -1.24 12.31 -28.86
N VAL A 271 -0.92 11.76 -27.69
CA VAL A 271 0.09 12.25 -26.75
C VAL A 271 1.05 11.10 -26.47
N GLU A 272 2.34 11.31 -26.70
CA GLU A 272 3.38 10.34 -26.41
C GLU A 272 3.55 10.17 -24.88
N VAL A 273 3.60 8.92 -24.42
CA VAL A 273 3.77 8.57 -23.01
C VAL A 273 4.83 7.47 -22.86
N ASP A 274 5.73 7.68 -21.91
CA ASP A 274 6.69 6.66 -21.46
C ASP A 274 6.28 6.14 -20.10
N VAL A 275 5.54 5.01 -20.07
CA VAL A 275 4.94 4.45 -18.86
C VAL A 275 5.28 2.97 -18.73
N ARG A 276 5.80 2.56 -17.59
CA ARG A 276 5.90 1.15 -17.25
C ARG A 276 4.57 0.65 -16.73
N VAL A 277 4.06 -0.47 -17.27
CA VAL A 277 2.79 -1.06 -16.84
C VAL A 277 3.03 -2.27 -15.94
N VAL A 278 2.33 -2.30 -14.81
CA VAL A 278 2.19 -3.45 -13.92
C VAL A 278 0.70 -3.75 -13.82
N ALA A 279 0.29 -4.95 -14.22
CA ALA A 279 -1.10 -5.38 -14.19
C ALA A 279 -1.31 -6.45 -13.12
N ALA A 280 -2.51 -6.51 -12.53
CA ALA A 280 -2.88 -7.54 -11.56
C ALA A 280 -4.27 -8.08 -11.83
N THR A 281 -4.48 -9.36 -11.54
CA THR A 281 -5.80 -9.99 -11.60
C THR A 281 -5.90 -11.20 -10.67
N ASN A 282 -7.13 -11.50 -10.24
CA ASN A 282 -7.46 -12.75 -9.55
C ASN A 282 -8.10 -13.79 -10.48
N LYS A 283 -8.38 -13.44 -11.73
CA LYS A 283 -8.99 -14.35 -12.73
C LYS A 283 -7.91 -15.13 -13.49
N SER A 284 -8.28 -16.34 -13.96
CA SER A 284 -7.51 -17.01 -15.03
C SER A 284 -7.81 -16.30 -16.33
N LEU A 285 -6.82 -15.55 -16.84
CA LEU A 285 -6.95 -14.83 -18.12
C LEU A 285 -7.07 -15.82 -19.29
N GLU A 286 -6.48 -17.02 -19.18
CA GLU A 286 -6.60 -18.07 -20.18
C GLU A 286 -8.08 -18.52 -20.32
N ALA A 287 -8.77 -18.75 -19.20
CA ALA A 287 -10.19 -19.07 -19.21
C ALA A 287 -11.06 -17.92 -19.72
N GLU A 288 -10.67 -16.65 -19.42
CA GLU A 288 -11.36 -15.47 -19.94
C GLU A 288 -11.17 -15.32 -21.49
N ILE A 289 -10.00 -15.74 -22.01
CA ILE A 289 -9.72 -15.77 -23.46
C ILE A 289 -10.58 -16.84 -24.14
N GLU A 290 -10.61 -18.05 -23.60
CA GLU A 290 -11.46 -19.13 -24.13
C GLU A 290 -12.95 -18.75 -24.16
N ALA A 291 -13.39 -17.99 -23.15
CA ALA A 291 -14.75 -17.48 -23.05
C ALA A 291 -15.01 -16.22 -23.91
N GLY A 292 -14.02 -15.72 -24.64
CA GLY A 292 -14.14 -14.53 -25.50
C GLY A 292 -14.28 -13.20 -24.74
N ARG A 293 -13.99 -13.16 -23.43
CA ARG A 293 -14.08 -11.95 -22.61
C ARG A 293 -12.76 -11.19 -22.48
N PHE A 294 -11.64 -11.86 -22.78
CA PHE A 294 -10.31 -11.23 -22.78
C PHE A 294 -9.59 -11.51 -24.10
N ARG A 295 -8.80 -10.54 -24.59
CA ARG A 295 -8.07 -10.65 -25.85
C ARG A 295 -6.75 -11.37 -25.65
N ALA A 296 -6.43 -12.32 -26.51
CA ALA A 296 -5.18 -13.07 -26.47
C ALA A 296 -3.96 -12.17 -26.76
N ASP A 297 -4.09 -11.23 -27.71
CA ASP A 297 -3.00 -10.30 -28.06
C ASP A 297 -2.64 -9.34 -26.90
N LEU A 298 -3.60 -8.90 -26.13
CA LEU A 298 -3.35 -8.12 -24.92
C LEU A 298 -2.70 -8.97 -23.81
N PHE A 299 -3.16 -10.22 -23.64
CA PHE A 299 -2.56 -11.14 -22.68
C PHE A 299 -1.07 -11.34 -22.95
N ASP A 300 -0.67 -11.61 -24.20
CA ASP A 300 0.75 -11.77 -24.58
C ASP A 300 1.58 -10.53 -24.25
N ARG A 301 1.00 -9.33 -24.38
CA ARG A 301 1.67 -8.07 -24.10
C ARG A 301 1.77 -7.77 -22.60
N LEU A 302 0.81 -8.24 -21.80
CA LEU A 302 0.80 -8.09 -20.34
C LEU A 302 1.63 -9.16 -19.64
N ASN A 303 1.62 -10.40 -20.13
CA ASN A 303 2.22 -11.57 -19.50
C ASN A 303 3.73 -11.76 -19.86
N VAL A 304 4.50 -10.67 -19.85
CA VAL A 304 5.94 -10.74 -20.13
C VAL A 304 6.71 -11.28 -18.92
N VAL A 305 6.37 -10.78 -17.71
CA VAL A 305 6.94 -11.27 -16.45
C VAL A 305 5.79 -11.65 -15.53
N PRO A 306 5.37 -12.92 -15.48
CA PRO A 306 4.35 -13.38 -14.56
C PRO A 306 4.90 -13.50 -13.13
N LEU A 307 4.17 -12.95 -12.15
CA LEU A 307 4.44 -13.10 -10.72
C LEU A 307 3.21 -13.67 -10.02
N LYS A 308 3.35 -14.82 -9.35
CA LYS A 308 2.27 -15.41 -8.56
C LYS A 308 2.43 -15.05 -7.10
N VAL A 309 1.42 -14.36 -6.54
CA VAL A 309 1.35 -14.06 -5.10
C VAL A 309 0.67 -15.24 -4.41
N PRO A 310 1.33 -15.87 -3.40
CA PRO A 310 0.76 -17.03 -2.72
C PRO A 310 -0.48 -16.62 -1.91
N ALA A 311 -1.45 -17.53 -1.82
CA ALA A 311 -2.58 -17.40 -0.90
C ALA A 311 -2.10 -17.55 0.55
N LEU A 312 -2.79 -16.92 1.53
CA LEU A 312 -2.40 -17.00 2.94
C LEU A 312 -2.40 -18.45 3.46
N ALA A 313 -3.27 -19.29 2.93
CA ALA A 313 -3.29 -20.72 3.21
C ALA A 313 -1.99 -21.46 2.80
N GLU A 314 -1.24 -20.95 1.82
CA GLU A 314 0.05 -21.51 1.38
C GLU A 314 1.23 -21.09 2.30
N HIS A 315 1.02 -20.14 3.22
CA HIS A 315 2.03 -19.65 4.16
C HIS A 315 1.48 -19.31 5.55
N VAL A 316 0.66 -20.19 6.10
CA VAL A 316 0.01 -20.06 7.44
C VAL A 316 0.99 -19.80 8.59
N GLN A 317 2.24 -20.14 8.41
CA GLN A 317 3.32 -19.83 9.37
C GLN A 317 3.59 -18.33 9.54
N ASP A 318 3.17 -17.50 8.59
CA ASP A 318 3.28 -16.04 8.66
C ASP A 318 2.09 -15.40 9.39
N VAL A 319 1.00 -16.14 9.65
CA VAL A 319 -0.21 -15.63 10.32
C VAL A 319 0.08 -14.98 11.66
N PRO A 320 0.91 -15.54 12.56
CA PRO A 320 1.21 -14.90 13.85
C PRO A 320 1.83 -13.51 13.68
N MET A 321 2.85 -13.39 12.83
CA MET A 321 3.53 -12.13 12.59
C MET A 321 2.59 -11.09 11.95
N LEU A 322 1.77 -11.52 10.98
CA LEU A 322 0.77 -10.65 10.36
C LEU A 322 -0.30 -10.21 11.36
N ALA A 323 -0.79 -11.12 12.21
CA ALA A 323 -1.79 -10.83 13.22
C ALA A 323 -1.27 -9.84 14.28
N GLU A 324 -0.03 -10.00 14.75
CA GLU A 324 0.61 -9.06 15.68
C GLU A 324 0.80 -7.69 15.05
N HIS A 325 1.23 -7.63 13.81
CA HIS A 325 1.36 -6.38 13.06
C HIS A 325 0.00 -5.65 12.92
N PHE A 326 -1.05 -6.36 12.50
CA PHE A 326 -2.38 -5.78 12.38
C PHE A 326 -2.99 -5.42 13.73
N LEU A 327 -2.65 -6.16 14.80
CA LEU A 327 -3.03 -5.82 16.15
C LEU A 327 -2.45 -4.47 16.58
N SER A 328 -1.15 -4.25 16.35
CA SER A 328 -0.50 -2.98 16.65
C SER A 328 -1.16 -1.82 15.90
N LEU A 329 -1.35 -1.98 14.59
CA LEU A 329 -2.02 -0.96 13.76
C LEU A 329 -3.45 -0.66 14.21
N ALA A 330 -4.23 -1.69 14.52
CA ALA A 330 -5.60 -1.51 14.99
C ALA A 330 -5.66 -0.85 16.38
N CYS A 331 -4.72 -1.19 17.28
CA CYS A 331 -4.61 -0.55 18.59
C CYS A 331 -4.28 0.93 18.48
N GLU A 332 -3.38 1.31 17.60
CA GLU A 332 -3.05 2.72 17.33
C GLU A 332 -4.25 3.47 16.73
N MET A 333 -4.90 2.88 15.72
CA MET A 333 -6.04 3.50 15.02
C MET A 333 -7.25 3.73 15.93
N HIS A 334 -7.52 2.81 16.85
CA HIS A 334 -8.68 2.85 17.72
C HIS A 334 -8.37 3.32 19.16
N GLU A 335 -7.15 3.86 19.39
CA GLU A 335 -6.70 4.38 20.70
C GLU A 335 -6.86 3.35 21.84
N ARG A 336 -6.57 2.07 21.56
CA ARG A 336 -6.68 0.96 22.51
C ARG A 336 -5.31 0.28 22.73
N PRO A 337 -4.35 0.94 23.40
CA PRO A 337 -3.03 0.39 23.61
C PRO A 337 -3.04 -0.85 24.54
N GLY A 338 -2.04 -1.70 24.37
CA GLY A 338 -1.75 -2.80 25.30
C GLY A 338 -2.48 -4.12 25.02
N LYS A 339 -3.29 -4.24 23.97
CA LYS A 339 -3.95 -5.52 23.63
C LYS A 339 -2.94 -6.59 23.20
N ARG A 340 -3.27 -7.84 23.55
CA ARG A 340 -2.47 -9.03 23.21
C ARG A 340 -3.38 -10.16 22.75
N ILE A 341 -2.88 -10.99 21.83
CA ILE A 341 -3.57 -12.20 21.38
C ILE A 341 -3.02 -13.38 22.23
N SER A 342 -3.91 -14.12 22.91
CA SER A 342 -3.51 -15.29 23.64
C SER A 342 -3.05 -16.42 22.70
N GLU A 343 -2.21 -17.35 23.19
CA GLU A 343 -1.79 -18.51 22.39
C GLU A 343 -2.95 -19.35 21.86
N GLY A 344 -4.03 -19.49 22.66
CA GLY A 344 -5.23 -20.19 22.24
C GLY A 344 -5.95 -19.50 21.08
N ALA A 345 -6.04 -18.17 21.11
CA ALA A 345 -6.59 -17.38 20.02
C ALA A 345 -5.69 -17.46 18.78
N MET A 346 -4.37 -17.35 18.96
CA MET A 346 -3.41 -17.42 17.83
C MET A 346 -3.48 -18.77 17.12
N ARG A 347 -3.62 -19.89 17.86
CA ARG A 347 -3.81 -21.21 17.24
C ARG A 347 -5.08 -21.29 16.40
N LEU A 348 -6.17 -20.67 16.85
CA LEU A 348 -7.42 -20.61 16.07
C LEU A 348 -7.23 -19.76 14.81
N LEU A 349 -6.55 -18.62 14.91
CA LEU A 349 -6.23 -17.78 13.75
C LEU A 349 -5.36 -18.52 12.74
N GLN A 350 -4.37 -19.31 13.18
CA GLN A 350 -3.54 -20.11 12.27
C GLN A 350 -4.30 -21.26 11.58
N ALA A 351 -5.31 -21.81 12.25
CA ALA A 351 -6.08 -22.93 11.71
C ALA A 351 -7.17 -22.51 10.71
N TYR A 352 -7.49 -21.23 10.62
CA TYR A 352 -8.53 -20.74 9.71
C TYR A 352 -8.01 -20.59 8.27
N PRO A 353 -8.77 -20.98 7.23
CA PRO A 353 -8.28 -21.05 5.86
C PRO A 353 -8.19 -19.71 5.12
N TYR A 354 -8.76 -18.63 5.64
CA TYR A 354 -8.76 -17.27 5.08
C TYR A 354 -9.13 -17.18 3.58
N PRO A 355 -10.37 -17.45 3.16
CA PRO A 355 -10.79 -17.27 1.77
C PRO A 355 -10.61 -15.85 1.25
N GLY A 356 -10.61 -14.83 2.14
CA GLY A 356 -10.29 -13.43 1.83
C GLY A 356 -8.82 -13.07 2.07
N ASN A 357 -7.95 -14.06 2.33
CA ASN A 357 -6.51 -13.91 2.52
C ASN A 357 -6.13 -12.87 3.58
N VAL A 358 -5.04 -12.12 3.37
CA VAL A 358 -4.50 -11.13 4.31
C VAL A 358 -5.50 -10.02 4.64
N ARG A 359 -6.37 -9.65 3.66
CA ARG A 359 -7.42 -8.65 3.89
C ARG A 359 -8.44 -9.13 4.93
N GLU A 360 -8.81 -10.40 4.88
CA GLU A 360 -9.72 -10.98 5.87
C GLU A 360 -9.09 -11.10 7.25
N LEU A 361 -7.81 -11.53 7.33
CA LEU A 361 -7.07 -11.56 8.59
C LEU A 361 -6.99 -10.17 9.23
N ARG A 362 -6.64 -9.12 8.45
CA ARG A 362 -6.61 -7.74 8.93
C ARG A 362 -7.96 -7.30 9.49
N ASN A 363 -9.04 -7.49 8.74
CA ASN A 363 -10.39 -7.13 9.18
C ASN A 363 -10.84 -7.91 10.41
N LEU A 364 -10.43 -9.17 10.53
CA LEU A 364 -10.73 -10.00 11.70
C LEU A 364 -9.99 -9.49 12.94
N VAL A 365 -8.71 -9.19 12.84
CA VAL A 365 -7.91 -8.64 13.95
C VAL A 365 -8.45 -7.27 14.37
N GLU A 366 -8.80 -6.41 13.42
CA GLU A 366 -9.41 -5.11 13.71
C GLU A 366 -10.73 -5.26 14.48
N ARG A 367 -11.61 -6.18 14.06
CA ARG A 367 -12.85 -6.49 14.79
C ARG A 367 -12.58 -7.03 16.19
N LEU A 368 -11.57 -7.88 16.36
CA LEU A 368 -11.15 -8.38 17.67
C LEU A 368 -10.70 -7.24 18.58
N VAL A 369 -9.95 -6.27 18.09
CA VAL A 369 -9.53 -5.08 18.85
C VAL A 369 -10.72 -4.25 19.30
N ILE A 370 -11.69 -4.01 18.40
CA ILE A 370 -12.85 -3.16 18.67
C ILE A 370 -13.82 -3.83 19.67
N LEU A 371 -14.12 -5.11 19.46
CA LEU A 371 -15.22 -5.81 20.14
C LEU A 371 -14.77 -6.51 21.46
N THR A 372 -13.48 -6.69 21.69
CA THR A 372 -12.97 -7.25 22.95
C THR A 372 -12.74 -6.10 23.94
N PRO A 373 -13.43 -6.06 25.09
CA PRO A 373 -13.20 -5.03 26.12
C PRO A 373 -11.83 -5.20 26.80
N ASP A 374 -11.43 -6.44 27.07
CA ASP A 374 -10.24 -6.80 27.84
C ASP A 374 -8.94 -6.58 27.06
N GLU A 375 -7.82 -6.46 27.77
CA GLU A 375 -6.49 -6.34 27.17
C GLU A 375 -6.06 -7.62 26.42
N THR A 376 -6.56 -8.78 26.84
CA THR A 376 -6.18 -10.07 26.25
C THR A 376 -7.33 -10.63 25.41
N ILE A 377 -7.09 -10.80 24.12
CA ILE A 377 -8.00 -11.47 23.18
C ILE A 377 -7.87 -12.98 23.38
N THR A 378 -8.91 -13.60 23.90
CA THR A 378 -8.92 -15.04 24.22
C THR A 378 -9.41 -15.90 23.06
N ALA A 379 -9.24 -17.22 23.17
CA ALA A 379 -9.76 -18.19 22.19
C ALA A 379 -11.29 -18.11 22.03
N THR A 380 -12.01 -17.74 23.09
CA THR A 380 -13.48 -17.62 23.07
C THR A 380 -13.90 -16.47 22.16
N GLU A 381 -13.27 -15.32 22.31
CA GLU A 381 -13.56 -14.12 21.49
C GLU A 381 -13.12 -14.34 20.04
N ALA A 382 -11.95 -14.92 19.82
CA ALA A 382 -11.50 -15.26 18.47
C ALA A 382 -12.48 -16.21 17.78
N ARG A 383 -12.98 -17.24 18.48
CA ARG A 383 -13.96 -18.19 17.95
C ARG A 383 -15.31 -17.55 17.66
N ALA A 384 -15.74 -16.58 18.46
CA ALA A 384 -17.01 -15.90 18.27
C ALA A 384 -17.01 -15.00 17.02
N LEU A 385 -15.84 -14.48 16.62
CA LEU A 385 -15.69 -13.55 15.47
C LEU A 385 -15.13 -14.20 14.21
N LEU A 386 -14.51 -15.37 14.34
CA LEU A 386 -14.21 -16.17 13.15
C LEU A 386 -15.50 -16.48 12.42
N PRO A 387 -15.58 -16.24 11.10
CA PRO A 387 -16.72 -16.70 10.33
C PRO A 387 -16.93 -18.17 10.65
N ILE A 388 -18.16 -18.52 11.04
CA ILE A 388 -18.53 -19.94 11.14
C ILE A 388 -18.25 -20.48 9.75
N ASP A 389 -17.20 -21.30 9.66
CA ASP A 389 -16.83 -21.89 8.39
C ASP A 389 -18.04 -22.67 7.86
N PRO A 390 -18.69 -22.24 6.76
CA PRO A 390 -19.67 -23.10 6.14
C PRO A 390 -19.02 -24.37 5.58
N GLY A 391 -17.66 -24.45 5.61
CA GLY A 391 -16.81 -25.56 5.24
C GLY A 391 -16.01 -26.18 6.39
N GLY A 392 -15.97 -25.57 7.59
CA GLY A 392 -15.39 -26.17 8.81
C GLY A 392 -16.26 -27.31 9.30
N SER A 393 -16.07 -28.46 8.72
CA SER A 393 -16.66 -29.76 9.06
C SER A 393 -18.18 -29.91 8.97
N SER A 394 -18.92 -28.98 8.35
CA SER A 394 -20.08 -29.33 7.55
C SER A 394 -19.56 -29.43 6.12
N GLY A 395 -18.90 -30.53 5.78
CA GLY A 395 -18.51 -30.81 4.41
C GLY A 395 -19.73 -30.49 3.55
N SER A 396 -19.52 -29.81 2.42
CA SER A 396 -20.55 -29.81 1.38
C SER A 396 -20.85 -31.25 1.11
N TYR A 397 -21.89 -31.74 1.77
CA TYR A 397 -22.33 -33.11 1.58
C TYR A 397 -22.84 -33.34 0.15
N PHE A 398 -23.03 -32.24 -0.56
CA PHE A 398 -23.30 -32.26 -2.00
C PHE A 398 -21.97 -32.42 -2.74
N ARG A 399 -21.84 -33.61 -3.38
CA ARG A 399 -20.78 -33.92 -4.34
C ARG A 399 -21.43 -34.14 -5.68
N PRO A 400 -21.05 -33.40 -6.74
CA PRO A 400 -21.49 -33.69 -8.09
C PRO A 400 -21.22 -35.17 -8.40
N GLU A 401 -22.16 -35.83 -9.08
CA GLU A 401 -22.08 -37.26 -9.50
C GLU A 401 -22.12 -38.30 -8.36
N THR A 402 -22.33 -37.90 -7.11
CA THR A 402 -22.48 -38.82 -5.97
C THR A 402 -23.98 -39.07 -5.70
N PRO A 403 -24.46 -40.34 -5.59
CA PRO A 403 -25.85 -40.62 -5.28
C PRO A 403 -26.26 -39.98 -3.93
N LEU A 404 -27.49 -39.44 -3.87
CA LEU A 404 -28.06 -38.83 -2.67
C LEU A 404 -27.93 -39.72 -1.43
N ARG A 405 -28.09 -41.01 -1.59
CA ARG A 405 -27.97 -41.99 -0.51
C ARG A 405 -26.59 -41.95 0.16
N GLU A 406 -25.53 -41.92 -0.63
CA GLU A 406 -24.15 -41.88 -0.11
C GLU A 406 -23.88 -40.56 0.60
N MET A 407 -24.42 -39.46 0.08
CA MET A 407 -24.32 -38.15 0.74
C MET A 407 -25.04 -38.12 2.10
N VAL A 408 -26.25 -38.68 2.17
CA VAL A 408 -27.00 -38.79 3.43
C VAL A 408 -26.31 -39.70 4.43
N GLU A 409 -25.76 -40.85 4.00
CA GLU A 409 -24.98 -41.74 4.86
C GLU A 409 -23.71 -41.05 5.42
N ALA A 410 -23.05 -40.20 4.65
CA ALA A 410 -21.91 -39.42 5.08
C ALA A 410 -22.29 -38.39 6.16
N VAL A 411 -23.43 -37.68 5.98
CA VAL A 411 -23.98 -36.73 6.98
C VAL A 411 -24.36 -37.45 8.26
N GLU A 412 -25.08 -38.54 8.19
CA GLU A 412 -25.50 -39.33 9.35
C GLU A 412 -24.27 -39.85 10.13
N ARG A 413 -23.26 -40.33 9.43
CA ARG A 413 -22.00 -40.78 10.05
C ARG A 413 -21.31 -39.65 10.84
N ASP A 414 -21.17 -38.47 10.24
CA ASP A 414 -20.55 -37.33 10.88
C ASP A 414 -21.33 -36.89 12.12
N LEU A 415 -22.63 -36.71 12.02
CA LEU A 415 -23.49 -36.31 13.14
C LEU A 415 -23.44 -37.31 14.30
N ILE A 416 -23.52 -38.60 14.02
CA ILE A 416 -23.48 -39.64 15.05
C ILE A 416 -22.08 -39.66 15.72
N THR A 417 -21.01 -39.57 14.95
CA THR A 417 -19.64 -39.58 15.47
C THR A 417 -19.40 -38.39 16.41
N ARG A 418 -19.77 -37.18 16.02
CA ARG A 418 -19.66 -35.96 16.85
C ARG A 418 -20.52 -36.05 18.14
N ALA A 419 -21.73 -36.54 17.99
CA ALA A 419 -22.61 -36.69 19.15
C ALA A 419 -22.05 -37.73 20.17
N LEU A 420 -21.41 -38.81 19.68
CA LEU A 420 -20.69 -39.77 20.52
C LEU A 420 -19.46 -39.16 21.16
N GLU A 421 -18.66 -38.39 20.46
CA GLU A 421 -17.49 -37.69 20.99
C GLU A 421 -17.91 -36.67 22.06
N PHE A 422 -18.95 -35.88 21.81
CA PHE A 422 -19.49 -34.92 22.78
C PHE A 422 -19.97 -35.57 24.08
N ARG A 423 -20.49 -36.81 23.99
CA ARG A 423 -20.93 -37.59 25.17
C ARG A 423 -19.92 -38.66 25.63
N GLU A 424 -18.65 -38.51 25.27
CA GLU A 424 -17.55 -39.42 25.70
C GLU A 424 -17.87 -40.91 25.45
N GLY A 425 -18.58 -41.22 24.36
CA GLY A 425 -18.94 -42.59 24.00
C GLY A 425 -20.20 -43.15 24.68
N HIS A 426 -20.95 -42.31 25.46
CA HIS A 426 -22.19 -42.73 26.13
C HIS A 426 -23.38 -42.88 25.18
N VAL A 427 -23.52 -44.04 24.56
CA VAL A 427 -24.53 -44.31 23.52
C VAL A 427 -25.99 -43.99 23.93
N THR A 428 -26.36 -44.24 25.19
CA THR A 428 -27.72 -43.95 25.69
C THR A 428 -28.02 -42.48 25.70
N LYS A 429 -27.06 -41.63 26.20
CA LYS A 429 -27.20 -40.19 26.22
C LYS A 429 -27.18 -39.61 24.80
N THR A 430 -26.32 -40.14 23.95
CA THR A 430 -26.25 -39.76 22.51
C THR A 430 -27.54 -40.08 21.77
N ALA A 431 -28.19 -41.24 22.06
CA ALA A 431 -29.47 -41.56 21.45
C ALA A 431 -30.55 -40.54 21.84
N THR A 432 -30.60 -40.15 23.12
CA THR A 432 -31.53 -39.14 23.63
C THR A 432 -31.31 -37.80 22.93
N ASP A 433 -30.04 -37.34 22.83
CA ASP A 433 -29.71 -36.07 22.16
C ASP A 433 -30.07 -36.03 20.68
N LEU A 434 -29.95 -37.19 19.99
CA LEU A 434 -30.29 -37.29 18.58
C LEU A 434 -31.79 -37.62 18.34
N GLY A 435 -32.62 -37.72 19.40
CA GLY A 435 -34.04 -38.07 19.31
C GLY A 435 -34.28 -39.48 18.76
N LEU A 436 -33.32 -40.40 19.02
CA LEU A 436 -33.36 -41.79 18.56
C LEU A 436 -33.57 -42.76 19.73
N GLU A 437 -34.23 -43.88 19.45
CA GLU A 437 -34.16 -45.02 20.36
C GLU A 437 -32.76 -45.63 20.38
N ARG A 438 -32.29 -46.10 21.56
CA ARG A 438 -30.97 -46.71 21.72
C ARG A 438 -30.73 -47.85 20.72
N SER A 439 -31.75 -48.70 20.51
CA SER A 439 -31.70 -49.81 19.55
C SER A 439 -31.51 -49.34 18.11
N HIS A 440 -32.15 -48.21 17.76
CA HIS A 440 -32.06 -47.60 16.42
C HIS A 440 -30.69 -46.97 16.18
N LEU A 441 -30.15 -46.30 17.20
CA LEU A 441 -28.78 -45.75 17.09
C LEU A 441 -27.73 -46.85 16.89
N TYR A 442 -27.83 -47.98 17.60
CA TYR A 442 -26.93 -49.12 17.41
C TYR A 442 -27.02 -49.69 15.97
N LYS A 443 -28.22 -49.81 15.44
CA LYS A 443 -28.41 -50.26 14.05
C LYS A 443 -27.77 -49.31 13.04
N LYS A 444 -27.95 -47.98 13.22
CA LYS A 444 -27.30 -46.96 12.38
C LYS A 444 -25.78 -46.98 12.52
N MET A 445 -25.23 -47.04 13.72
CA MET A 445 -23.81 -47.14 13.93
C MET A 445 -23.19 -48.36 13.22
N ARG A 446 -23.85 -49.50 13.30
CA ARG A 446 -23.40 -50.74 12.62
C ARG A 446 -23.48 -50.60 11.11
N ALA A 447 -24.55 -50.04 10.58
CA ALA A 447 -24.76 -49.83 9.12
C ALA A 447 -23.70 -48.81 8.57
N LEU A 448 -23.34 -47.81 9.34
CA LEU A 448 -22.39 -46.75 8.99
C LEU A 448 -20.92 -47.07 9.34
N GLY A 449 -20.65 -48.27 9.90
CA GLY A 449 -19.31 -48.72 10.26
C GLY A 449 -18.66 -47.94 11.42
N ILE A 450 -19.46 -47.30 12.29
CA ILE A 450 -18.98 -46.56 13.47
C ILE A 450 -18.69 -47.54 14.61
N ARG A 451 -17.45 -47.65 15.03
CA ARG A 451 -17.03 -48.51 16.15
C ARG A 451 -17.16 -47.74 17.47
N LYS A 452 -17.63 -48.45 18.52
CA LYS A 452 -17.58 -47.93 19.89
C LYS A 452 -16.12 -47.85 20.32
N ARG A 453 -15.64 -46.67 20.78
CA ARG A 453 -14.39 -46.59 21.56
C ARG A 453 -14.68 -47.31 22.87
N GLU A 454 -14.00 -48.42 23.14
CA GLU A 454 -13.97 -48.99 24.48
C GLU A 454 -13.22 -47.99 25.37
N ALA A 455 -13.93 -47.52 26.40
CA ALA A 455 -13.30 -46.79 27.48
C ALA A 455 -12.52 -47.82 28.33
N ASP A 456 -11.21 -47.65 28.38
CA ASP A 456 -10.38 -48.26 29.43
C ASP A 456 -10.72 -47.66 30.81
#